data_7873eba98361527d61a943199cf2e5b2
#
_entry.id   7873eba98361527d61a943199cf2e5b2
#
_cell.length_a   1.000
_cell.length_b   1.000
_cell.length_c   1.000
_cell.angle_alpha   90.00
_cell.angle_beta   90.00
_cell.angle_gamma   90.00
#
_symmetry.space_group_name_H-M   'P 1'
#
loop_
_entity.id
_entity.type
_entity.pdbx_description
1 polymer ?
#
loop_
_entity_poly.entity_id
_entity_poly.type
_entity_poly.pdbx_seq_one_letter_code
_entity_poly.pdbx_strand_id
1 'polypeptide(L)'
;MELFQLAEREGIIIEWWDFEPPLEAVYWATPELPPVIGLANSLASVPRAYFRCVLAEELGHHFTTVGSRVPRTYFHYRDRLEISRAEYRALKWAAKWLVPKDKLMQIYKKGIVEVWELAEHFNVTEQMVVFRLQLPDMVSVQCAS
;
A
#
# COMPACT_ATOMS: atom_id res chain seq x y z
N MET A 1 -11.66 -8.95 -0.15
CA MET A 1 -12.20 -7.71 -0.75
C MET A 1 -11.13 -7.03 -1.59
N GLU A 2 -11.47 -6.68 -2.78
CA GLU A 2 -10.54 -5.97 -3.65
C GLU A 2 -10.43 -4.50 -3.25
N LEU A 3 -9.28 -3.89 -3.57
CA LEU A 3 -8.99 -2.51 -3.19
C LEU A 3 -9.99 -1.51 -3.76
N PHE A 4 -10.45 -1.72 -5.00
CA PHE A 4 -11.45 -0.84 -5.58
C PHE A 4 -12.79 -0.90 -4.84
N GLN A 5 -13.18 -2.10 -4.41
CA GLN A 5 -14.39 -2.26 -3.61
C GLN A 5 -14.28 -1.57 -2.27
N LEU A 6 -13.11 -1.64 -1.67
CA LEU A 6 -12.85 -0.95 -0.40
C LEU A 6 -12.94 0.56 -0.57
N ALA A 7 -12.34 1.09 -1.64
CA ALA A 7 -12.43 2.52 -1.95
C ALA A 7 -13.89 2.95 -2.15
N GLU A 8 -14.65 2.17 -2.90
CA GLU A 8 -16.06 2.46 -3.15
C GLU A 8 -16.85 2.49 -1.85
N ARG A 9 -16.63 1.51 -0.98
CA ARG A 9 -17.31 1.44 0.32
C ARG A 9 -16.99 2.66 1.19
N GLU A 10 -15.76 3.18 1.10
CA GLU A 10 -15.33 4.36 1.85
C GLU A 10 -15.74 5.68 1.18
N GLY A 11 -16.43 5.63 0.06
CA GLY A 11 -16.83 6.83 -0.66
C GLY A 11 -15.68 7.55 -1.34
N ILE A 12 -14.57 6.86 -1.60
CA ILE A 12 -13.40 7.45 -2.23
C ILE A 12 -13.58 7.41 -3.75
N ILE A 13 -13.36 8.56 -4.39
CA ILE A 13 -13.38 8.67 -5.85
C ILE A 13 -11.98 8.37 -6.36
N ILE A 14 -11.86 7.44 -7.30
CA ILE A 14 -10.59 7.13 -7.95
C ILE A 14 -10.60 7.74 -9.34
N GLU A 15 -9.59 8.55 -9.63
CA GLU A 15 -9.45 9.22 -10.92
C GLU A 15 -8.06 8.94 -11.50
N TRP A 16 -7.99 8.88 -12.82
CA TRP A 16 -6.74 8.69 -13.56
C TRP A 16 -6.32 10.04 -14.12
N TRP A 17 -5.10 10.47 -13.78
CA TRP A 17 -4.58 11.78 -14.16
C TRP A 17 -3.26 11.65 -14.91
N ASP A 18 -2.95 12.67 -15.72
CA ASP A 18 -1.71 12.72 -16.46
C ASP A 18 -0.62 13.39 -15.63
N PHE A 19 -0.15 12.66 -14.62
CA PHE A 19 0.93 13.14 -13.76
C PHE A 19 2.26 13.06 -14.46
N GLU A 20 3.11 14.04 -14.19
CA GLU A 20 4.51 13.99 -14.63
C GLU A 20 5.31 13.12 -13.68
N PRO A 21 6.17 12.22 -14.22
CA PRO A 21 7.05 11.44 -13.36
C PRO A 21 7.94 12.37 -12.51
N PRO A 22 8.29 11.99 -11.29
CA PRO A 22 8.08 10.68 -10.66
C PRO A 22 6.78 10.52 -9.88
N LEU A 23 5.85 11.48 -9.98
CA LEU A 23 4.59 11.41 -9.24
C LEU A 23 3.72 10.32 -9.83
N GLU A 24 3.27 9.39 -8.98
CA GLU A 24 2.47 8.26 -9.40
C GLU A 24 1.05 8.28 -8.81
N ALA A 25 0.88 8.83 -7.63
CA ALA A 25 -0.43 8.85 -6.98
C ALA A 25 -0.51 9.94 -5.93
N VAL A 26 -1.73 10.39 -5.65
CA VAL A 26 -2.01 11.35 -4.58
C VAL A 26 -3.29 10.93 -3.86
N TYR A 27 -3.35 11.21 -2.57
CA TYR A 27 -4.57 11.13 -1.79
C TYR A 27 -4.95 12.54 -1.35
N TRP A 28 -6.21 12.92 -1.58
CA TRP A 28 -6.70 14.25 -1.26
C TRP A 28 -8.03 14.13 -0.55
N ALA A 29 -8.13 14.72 0.63
CA ALA A 29 -9.37 14.76 1.39
C ALA A 29 -9.61 16.17 1.95
N THR A 30 -10.84 16.64 1.82
CA THR A 30 -11.29 17.89 2.44
C THR A 30 -12.61 17.61 3.17
N PRO A 31 -13.00 18.45 4.14
CA PRO A 31 -14.21 18.20 4.93
C PRO A 31 -15.49 18.20 4.10
N GLU A 32 -15.53 18.93 3.00
CA GLU A 32 -16.76 19.21 2.26
C GLU A 32 -16.96 18.32 1.04
N LEU A 33 -15.92 17.63 0.62
CA LEU A 33 -15.96 16.81 -0.60
C LEU A 33 -15.56 15.38 -0.30
N PRO A 34 -16.01 14.42 -1.11
CA PRO A 34 -15.52 13.05 -0.99
C PRO A 34 -14.01 13.00 -1.17
N PRO A 35 -13.32 12.12 -0.47
CA PRO A 35 -11.88 11.94 -0.70
C PRO A 35 -11.62 11.41 -2.11
N VAL A 36 -10.47 11.77 -2.66
CA VAL A 36 -10.08 11.41 -4.02
C VAL A 36 -8.70 10.75 -3.98
N ILE A 37 -8.53 9.68 -4.74
CA ILE A 37 -7.23 9.13 -5.06
C ILE A 37 -7.00 9.38 -6.54
N GLY A 38 -5.98 10.17 -6.85
CA GLY A 38 -5.54 10.37 -8.23
C GLY A 38 -4.40 9.41 -8.55
N LEU A 39 -4.53 8.69 -9.66
CA LEU A 39 -3.55 7.72 -10.11
C LEU A 39 -2.97 8.16 -11.44
N ALA A 40 -1.66 8.04 -11.57
CA ALA A 40 -1.00 8.37 -12.84
C ALA A 40 -1.46 7.43 -13.94
N ASN A 41 -1.69 7.97 -15.13
CA ASN A 41 -2.06 7.14 -16.29
C ASN A 41 -1.02 6.05 -16.57
N SER A 42 0.25 6.32 -16.27
CA SER A 42 1.34 5.35 -16.45
C SER A 42 1.14 4.07 -15.63
N LEU A 43 0.35 4.12 -14.56
CA LEU A 43 0.09 2.94 -13.74
C LEU A 43 -0.77 1.89 -14.44
N ALA A 44 -1.40 2.26 -15.56
CA ALA A 44 -2.15 1.28 -16.35
C ALA A 44 -1.22 0.26 -17.04
N SER A 45 0.08 0.58 -17.15
CA SER A 45 1.05 -0.26 -17.87
C SER A 45 2.02 -1.00 -16.95
N VAL A 46 1.94 -0.80 -15.65
CA VAL A 46 2.83 -1.47 -14.69
C VAL A 46 2.29 -2.86 -14.32
N PRO A 47 3.13 -3.75 -13.77
CA PRO A 47 2.65 -5.03 -13.27
C PRO A 47 1.54 -4.84 -12.22
N ARG A 48 0.60 -5.77 -12.21
CA ARG A 48 -0.54 -5.69 -11.28
C ARG A 48 -0.08 -5.63 -9.82
N ALA A 49 0.95 -6.38 -9.46
CA ALA A 49 1.48 -6.37 -8.10
C ALA A 49 1.94 -4.98 -7.67
N TYR A 50 2.61 -4.28 -8.56
CA TYR A 50 3.06 -2.91 -8.30
C TYR A 50 1.86 -1.97 -8.14
N PHE A 51 0.90 -2.05 -9.05
CA PHE A 51 -0.31 -1.23 -8.99
C PHE A 51 -1.06 -1.44 -7.67
N ARG A 52 -1.21 -2.70 -7.25
CA ARG A 52 -1.90 -3.01 -6.00
C ARG A 52 -1.21 -2.38 -4.79
N CYS A 53 0.12 -2.39 -4.78
CA CYS A 53 0.87 -1.77 -3.70
C CYS A 53 0.68 -0.26 -3.67
N VAL A 54 0.70 0.40 -4.82
CA VAL A 54 0.49 1.84 -4.91
C VAL A 54 -0.91 2.22 -4.42
N LEU A 55 -1.93 1.55 -4.93
CA LEU A 55 -3.31 1.83 -4.54
C LEU A 55 -3.55 1.55 -3.05
N ALA A 56 -3.03 0.44 -2.54
CA ALA A 56 -3.18 0.10 -1.13
C ALA A 56 -2.54 1.15 -0.22
N GLU A 57 -1.43 1.73 -0.64
CA GLU A 57 -0.78 2.78 0.13
C GLU A 57 -1.63 4.05 0.17
N GLU A 58 -2.23 4.43 -0.95
CA GLU A 58 -3.11 5.60 -0.96
C GLU A 58 -4.33 5.36 -0.07
N LEU A 59 -4.87 4.16 -0.09
CA LEU A 59 -5.93 3.79 0.86
C LEU A 59 -5.41 3.83 2.30
N GLY A 60 -4.17 3.44 2.50
CA GLY A 60 -3.52 3.55 3.81
C GLY A 60 -3.51 4.98 4.34
N HIS A 61 -3.28 5.95 3.46
CA HIS A 61 -3.38 7.36 3.85
C HIS A 61 -4.79 7.71 4.31
N HIS A 62 -5.79 7.20 3.61
CA HIS A 62 -7.17 7.42 4.01
C HIS A 62 -7.46 6.90 5.42
N PHE A 63 -7.05 5.67 5.71
CA PHE A 63 -7.38 5.03 6.98
C PHE A 63 -6.52 5.50 8.15
N THR A 64 -5.37 6.10 7.90
CA THR A 64 -4.43 6.47 8.96
C THR A 64 -4.27 7.96 9.18
N THR A 65 -4.83 8.81 8.31
CA THR A 65 -4.70 10.27 8.46
C THR A 65 -5.97 10.89 9.02
N VAL A 66 -6.43 10.36 10.12
CA VAL A 66 -7.62 10.87 10.79
C VAL A 66 -7.39 12.34 11.19
N GLY A 67 -8.31 13.20 10.79
CA GLY A 67 -8.24 14.60 11.11
C GLY A 67 -7.39 15.46 10.18
N SER A 68 -6.65 14.85 9.26
CA SER A 68 -5.87 15.61 8.29
C SER A 68 -6.80 16.19 7.22
N ARG A 69 -6.66 17.47 6.96
CA ARG A 69 -7.50 18.18 6.00
C ARG A 69 -6.69 18.75 4.84
N VAL A 70 -5.41 18.48 4.83
CA VAL A 70 -4.50 19.05 3.83
C VAL A 70 -4.23 18.04 2.75
N PRO A 71 -4.36 18.41 1.47
CA PRO A 71 -3.98 17.52 0.37
C PRO A 71 -2.53 17.11 0.48
N ARG A 72 -2.25 15.88 0.15
CA ARG A 72 -0.89 15.36 0.22
C ARG A 72 -0.48 14.86 -1.14
N THR A 73 0.68 15.30 -1.58
CA THR A 73 1.29 14.87 -2.81
C THR A 73 2.49 14.00 -2.47
N TYR A 74 2.54 12.80 -3.01
CA TYR A 74 3.58 11.84 -2.70
C TYR A 74 4.44 11.61 -3.92
N PHE A 75 5.73 11.84 -3.74
CA PHE A 75 6.71 11.59 -4.77
C PHE A 75 7.15 10.14 -4.71
N HIS A 76 7.95 9.78 -5.68
CA HIS A 76 8.47 8.45 -5.78
C HIS A 76 9.29 8.10 -4.53
N TYR A 77 9.01 6.98 -3.89
CA TYR A 77 9.75 6.57 -2.69
C TYR A 77 11.23 6.50 -2.88
N ARG A 78 11.66 6.01 -4.03
CA ARG A 78 13.07 5.81 -4.32
C ARG A 78 13.88 7.10 -4.25
N ASP A 79 13.22 8.23 -4.36
CA ASP A 79 13.88 9.52 -4.34
C ASP A 79 13.93 10.13 -2.95
N ARG A 80 13.50 9.38 -1.92
CA ARG A 80 13.47 9.88 -0.55
C ARG A 80 14.53 9.20 0.29
N LEU A 81 15.18 10.01 1.12
CA LEU A 81 16.13 9.49 2.09
C LEU A 81 15.42 8.99 3.35
N GLU A 82 14.26 9.57 3.66
CA GLU A 82 13.47 9.21 4.82
C GLU A 82 12.00 9.18 4.47
N ILE A 83 11.28 8.23 5.07
CA ILE A 83 9.83 8.12 4.94
C ILE A 83 9.21 8.86 6.12
N SER A 84 8.31 9.80 5.87
CA SER A 84 7.60 10.52 6.92
C SER A 84 6.75 9.57 7.76
N ARG A 85 6.38 10.02 8.96
CA ARG A 85 5.52 9.23 9.85
C ARG A 85 4.18 8.88 9.20
N ALA A 86 3.61 9.83 8.46
CA ALA A 86 2.35 9.60 7.77
C ALA A 86 2.47 8.53 6.69
N GLU A 87 3.57 8.58 5.94
CA GLU A 87 3.83 7.60 4.89
C GLU A 87 4.11 6.22 5.48
N TYR A 88 4.86 6.18 6.59
CA TYR A 88 5.10 4.92 7.27
C TYR A 88 3.80 4.28 7.74
N ARG A 89 2.90 5.06 8.35
CA ARG A 89 1.61 4.55 8.79
C ARG A 89 0.78 4.02 7.62
N ALA A 90 0.77 4.75 6.51
CA ALA A 90 0.03 4.34 5.32
C ALA A 90 0.61 3.05 4.74
N LEU A 91 1.92 2.97 4.64
CA LEU A 91 2.59 1.79 4.12
C LEU A 91 2.39 0.58 5.04
N LYS A 92 2.44 0.79 6.35
CA LYS A 92 2.17 -0.27 7.33
C LYS A 92 0.74 -0.79 7.19
N TRP A 93 -0.22 0.10 7.03
CA TRP A 93 -1.61 -0.31 6.79
C TRP A 93 -1.71 -1.15 5.52
N ALA A 94 -1.11 -0.66 4.43
CA ALA A 94 -1.13 -1.35 3.15
C ALA A 94 -0.51 -2.74 3.24
N ALA A 95 0.64 -2.85 3.89
CA ALA A 95 1.34 -4.12 4.03
C ALA A 95 0.51 -5.14 4.81
N LYS A 96 -0.12 -4.72 5.89
CA LYS A 96 -0.97 -5.60 6.70
C LYS A 96 -2.25 -6.00 5.97
N TRP A 97 -2.79 -5.11 5.16
CA TRP A 97 -3.98 -5.41 4.39
C TRP A 97 -3.68 -6.39 3.24
N LEU A 98 -2.58 -6.14 2.52
CA LEU A 98 -2.19 -6.97 1.37
C LEU A 98 -1.63 -8.33 1.79
N VAL A 99 -0.94 -8.38 2.93
CA VAL A 99 -0.30 -9.60 3.43
C VAL A 99 -0.71 -9.80 4.90
N PRO A 100 -1.95 -10.26 5.13
CA PRO A 100 -2.43 -10.47 6.50
C PRO A 100 -1.60 -11.52 7.23
N LYS A 101 -1.39 -11.31 8.53
CA LYS A 101 -0.54 -12.19 9.34
C LYS A 101 -1.03 -13.64 9.33
N ASP A 102 -2.34 -13.86 9.49
CA ASP A 102 -2.91 -15.20 9.54
C ASP A 102 -2.67 -15.97 8.24
N LYS A 103 -2.82 -15.29 7.10
CA LYS A 103 -2.59 -15.89 5.80
C LYS A 103 -1.10 -16.17 5.59
N LEU A 104 -0.25 -15.26 6.03
CA LEU A 104 1.20 -15.45 5.94
C LEU A 104 1.63 -16.67 6.77
N MET A 105 1.07 -16.82 7.96
CA MET A 105 1.35 -17.98 8.81
C MET A 105 0.91 -19.29 8.16
N GLN A 106 -0.24 -19.29 7.51
CA GLN A 106 -0.73 -20.47 6.80
C GLN A 106 0.22 -20.90 5.68
N ILE A 107 0.75 -19.91 4.94
CA ILE A 107 1.67 -20.16 3.85
C ILE A 107 3.02 -20.67 4.38
N TYR A 108 3.50 -20.13 5.48
CA TYR A 108 4.71 -20.61 6.14
C TYR A 108 4.58 -22.09 6.53
N LYS A 109 3.43 -22.49 7.03
CA LYS A 109 3.19 -23.89 7.41
C LYS A 109 3.25 -24.83 6.22
N LYS A 110 3.02 -24.32 5.01
CA LYS A 110 3.14 -25.10 3.79
C LYS A 110 4.59 -25.14 3.26
N GLY A 111 5.52 -24.50 3.95
CA GLY A 111 6.93 -24.49 3.59
C GLY A 111 7.33 -23.39 2.62
N ILE A 112 6.44 -22.45 2.32
CA ILE A 112 6.74 -21.33 1.42
C ILE A 112 7.25 -20.19 2.28
N VAL A 113 8.55 -19.87 2.15
CA VAL A 113 9.21 -18.87 2.98
C VAL A 113 10.04 -17.86 2.17
N GLU A 114 10.28 -18.15 0.87
CA GLU A 114 11.08 -17.27 0.03
C GLU A 114 10.31 -16.00 -0.34
N VAL A 115 11.01 -14.87 -0.35
CA VAL A 115 10.40 -13.57 -0.64
C VAL A 115 9.68 -13.56 -1.98
N TRP A 116 10.33 -14.10 -3.02
CA TRP A 116 9.73 -14.08 -4.36
C TRP A 116 8.46 -14.94 -4.44
N GLU A 117 8.42 -16.06 -3.73
CA GLU A 117 7.25 -16.94 -3.69
C GLU A 117 6.10 -16.28 -2.94
N LEU A 118 6.41 -15.60 -1.84
CA LEU A 118 5.42 -14.85 -1.07
C LEU A 118 4.85 -13.70 -1.90
N ALA A 119 5.73 -13.01 -2.64
CA ALA A 119 5.29 -11.91 -3.51
C ALA A 119 4.32 -12.41 -4.57
N GLU A 120 4.60 -13.55 -5.19
CA GLU A 120 3.69 -14.14 -6.17
C GLU A 120 2.37 -14.57 -5.53
N HIS A 121 2.45 -15.20 -4.37
CA HIS A 121 1.26 -15.70 -3.70
C HIS A 121 0.29 -14.58 -3.33
N PHE A 122 0.82 -13.49 -2.78
CA PHE A 122 0.00 -12.35 -2.34
C PHE A 122 -0.24 -11.31 -3.44
N ASN A 123 0.39 -11.49 -4.59
CA ASN A 123 0.30 -10.56 -5.72
C ASN A 123 0.70 -9.15 -5.28
N VAL A 124 1.89 -9.06 -4.72
CA VAL A 124 2.52 -7.83 -4.27
C VAL A 124 3.97 -7.80 -4.73
N THR A 125 4.63 -6.66 -4.60
CA THR A 125 6.05 -6.57 -4.93
C THR A 125 6.89 -7.25 -3.86
N GLU A 126 8.12 -7.64 -4.23
CA GLU A 126 9.05 -8.20 -3.26
C GLU A 126 9.40 -7.17 -2.19
N GLN A 127 9.51 -5.89 -2.56
CA GLN A 127 9.74 -4.81 -1.60
C GLN A 127 8.64 -4.76 -0.54
N MET A 128 7.39 -4.96 -0.95
CA MET A 128 6.27 -4.99 -0.01
C MET A 128 6.39 -6.18 0.95
N VAL A 129 6.78 -7.34 0.45
CA VAL A 129 7.01 -8.52 1.30
C VAL A 129 8.11 -8.23 2.32
N VAL A 130 9.25 -7.71 1.86
CA VAL A 130 10.36 -7.38 2.77
C VAL A 130 9.92 -6.41 3.85
N PHE A 131 9.20 -5.36 3.46
CA PHE A 131 8.68 -4.40 4.43
C PHE A 131 7.73 -5.08 5.42
N ARG A 132 6.82 -5.93 4.93
CA ARG A 132 5.86 -6.64 5.79
C ARG A 132 6.55 -7.50 6.83
N LEU A 133 7.59 -8.23 6.42
CA LEU A 133 8.31 -9.13 7.32
C LEU A 133 9.10 -8.38 8.39
N GLN A 134 9.41 -7.11 8.17
CA GLN A 134 10.14 -6.29 9.14
C GLN A 134 9.23 -5.64 10.18
N LEU A 135 7.91 -5.72 10.01
CA LEU A 135 6.99 -5.15 10.99
C LEU A 135 7.04 -5.94 12.30
N PRO A 136 6.86 -5.27 13.45
CA PRO A 136 7.03 -5.91 14.76
C PRO A 136 6.20 -7.18 14.99
N ASP A 137 5.01 -7.25 14.42
CA ASP A 137 4.15 -8.43 14.59
C ASP A 137 4.70 -9.69 13.90
N MET A 138 5.65 -9.53 12.99
CA MET A 138 6.25 -10.64 12.25
C MET A 138 7.65 -11.02 12.72
N VAL A 139 8.38 -10.08 13.32
CA VAL A 139 9.76 -10.33 13.74
C VAL A 139 9.84 -11.49 14.74
N SER A 140 8.94 -11.55 15.70
CA SER A 140 8.91 -12.63 16.70
C SER A 140 8.64 -13.99 16.06
N VAL A 141 7.85 -14.02 15.00
CA VAL A 141 7.53 -15.26 14.27
C VAL A 141 8.77 -15.79 13.57
N GLN A 142 9.52 -14.92 12.92
CA GLN A 142 10.75 -15.31 12.21
C GLN A 142 11.80 -15.84 13.17
N CYS A 143 11.93 -15.23 14.35
CA CYS A 143 12.89 -15.68 15.35
C CYS A 143 12.51 -17.03 15.96
N ALA A 144 11.24 -17.41 15.94
CA ALA A 144 10.75 -18.67 16.49
C ALA A 144 10.87 -19.83 15.53
N SER A 145 11.14 -19.55 14.26
CA SER A 145 11.34 -20.61 13.25
C SER A 145 12.82 -20.93 13.09
#